data_2b753f8b44fadec27b7f93c2329056d5
#
_entry.id   2b753f8b44fadec27b7f93c2329056d5
#
_cell.length_a   1.000
_cell.length_b   1.000
_cell.length_c   1.000
_cell.angle_alpha   90.00
_cell.angle_beta   90.00
_cell.angle_gamma   90.00
#
_symmetry.space_group_name_H-M   'P 1'
#
loop_
_entity.id
_entity.type
_entity.pdbx_description
1 polymer ?
#
loop_
_entity_poly.entity_id
_entity_poly.type
_entity_poly.pdbx_seq_one_letter_code
_entity_poly.pdbx_strand_id
1 'polypeptide(L)' 'MNKEIFIEKMMDILDAEEEITMDTQLDDIEEWDSLSVVSYVAMANTACGKKIEPKTVREAETIRDLYELLQ' A
#
# COMPACT_ATOMS: atom_id res chain seq x y z
N MET A 1 -2.29 11.96 -4.63
CA MET A 1 -0.90 11.49 -4.41
C MET A 1 -0.36 10.94 -5.72
N ASN A 2 0.86 11.29 -6.10
CA ASN A 2 1.43 10.74 -7.33
C ASN A 2 2.12 9.40 -7.06
N LYS A 3 2.49 8.69 -8.14
CA LYS A 3 3.05 7.34 -8.04
C LYS A 3 4.37 7.30 -7.26
N GLU A 4 5.24 8.28 -7.49
CA GLU A 4 6.54 8.32 -6.82
C GLU A 4 6.40 8.47 -5.31
N ILE A 5 5.55 9.40 -4.89
CA ILE A 5 5.28 9.61 -3.47
C ILE A 5 4.61 8.38 -2.86
N PHE A 6 3.69 7.76 -3.62
CA PHE A 6 3.02 6.55 -3.15
C PHE A 6 4.02 5.42 -2.89
N ILE A 7 4.94 5.19 -3.83
CA ILE A 7 5.96 4.15 -3.68
C ILE A 7 6.83 4.44 -2.46
N GLU A 8 7.25 5.69 -2.26
CA GLU A 8 8.03 6.05 -1.08
C GLU A 8 7.29 5.75 0.22
N LYS A 9 6.00 6.07 0.27
CA LYS A 9 5.21 5.80 1.46
C LYS A 9 5.02 4.31 1.70
N MET A 10 4.86 3.54 0.63
CA MET A 10 4.74 2.09 0.76
C MET A 10 6.05 1.47 1.23
N MET A 11 7.19 1.97 0.77
CA MET A 11 8.48 1.48 1.25
C MET A 11 8.67 1.77 2.74
N ASP A 12 8.20 2.92 3.21
CA ASP A 12 8.24 3.25 4.64
C ASP A 12 7.32 2.32 5.45
N ILE A 13 6.11 2.09 4.97
CA ILE A 13 5.14 1.23 5.66
C ILE A 13 5.67 -0.19 5.77
N LEU A 14 6.24 -0.69 4.69
CA LEU A 14 6.70 -2.08 4.60
C LEU A 14 8.08 -2.26 5.20
N ASP A 15 8.83 -1.19 5.38
CA ASP A 15 10.25 -1.27 5.74
C ASP A 15 10.96 -2.24 4.80
N ALA A 16 10.66 -2.10 3.51
CA ALA A 16 11.10 -3.05 2.49
C ALA A 16 12.59 -2.93 2.23
N GLU A 17 13.26 -4.07 2.14
CA GLU A 17 14.67 -4.11 1.82
C GLU A 17 14.92 -4.03 0.31
N GLU A 18 13.93 -4.46 -0.46
CA GLU A 18 14.01 -4.45 -1.91
C GLU A 18 13.13 -3.36 -2.48
N GLU A 19 13.52 -2.85 -3.64
CA GLU A 19 12.74 -1.86 -4.35
C GLU A 19 11.44 -2.46 -4.84
N ILE A 20 10.33 -1.73 -4.66
CA ILE A 20 9.04 -2.16 -5.17
C ILE A 20 8.61 -1.26 -6.32
N THR A 21 7.77 -1.80 -7.20
CA THR A 21 7.20 -1.05 -8.32
C THR A 21 5.69 -1.18 -8.30
N MET A 22 5.02 -0.46 -9.19
CA MET A 22 3.57 -0.54 -9.29
C MET A 22 3.08 -1.95 -9.66
N ASP A 23 3.91 -2.71 -10.36
CA ASP A 23 3.55 -4.05 -10.81
C ASP A 23 3.95 -5.16 -9.82
N THR A 24 4.59 -4.80 -8.71
CA THR A 24 4.99 -5.80 -7.71
C THR A 24 3.75 -6.45 -7.12
N GLN A 25 3.77 -7.79 -7.06
CA GLN A 25 2.69 -8.57 -6.44
C GLN A 25 2.81 -8.49 -4.93
N LEU A 26 1.70 -8.22 -4.26
CA LEU A 26 1.70 -8.14 -2.80
C LEU A 26 2.10 -9.47 -2.16
N ASP A 27 1.73 -10.58 -2.78
CA ASP A 27 2.10 -11.91 -2.31
C ASP A 27 3.60 -12.17 -2.33
N ASP A 28 4.34 -11.44 -3.15
CA ASP A 28 5.79 -11.56 -3.25
C ASP A 28 6.53 -10.71 -2.22
N ILE A 29 5.80 -9.87 -1.47
CA ILE A 29 6.39 -8.99 -0.47
C ILE A 29 6.23 -9.66 0.90
N GLU A 30 7.35 -10.10 1.47
CA GLU A 30 7.33 -10.77 2.78
C GLU A 30 6.80 -9.86 3.88
N GLU A 31 7.08 -8.57 3.78
CA GLU A 31 6.68 -7.59 4.78
C GLU A 31 5.19 -7.26 4.73
N TRP A 32 4.49 -7.68 3.68
CA TRP A 32 3.06 -7.41 3.54
C TRP A 32 2.26 -8.37 4.40
N ASP A 33 1.72 -7.87 5.51
CA ASP A 33 0.97 -8.65 6.48
C ASP A 33 -0.18 -7.81 7.06
N SER A 34 -0.84 -8.32 8.09
CA SER A 34 -1.98 -7.63 8.72
C SER A 34 -1.59 -6.27 9.27
N LEU A 35 -0.38 -6.13 9.77
CA LEU A 35 0.11 -4.87 10.31
C LEU A 35 0.29 -3.85 9.18
N SER A 36 0.81 -4.29 8.05
CA SER A 36 0.96 -3.43 6.87
C SER A 36 -0.39 -2.95 6.35
N VAL A 37 -1.40 -3.82 6.38
CA VAL A 37 -2.76 -3.44 5.98
C VAL A 37 -3.27 -2.30 6.87
N VAL A 38 -3.10 -2.42 8.18
CA VAL A 38 -3.51 -1.37 9.12
C VAL A 38 -2.76 -0.08 8.85
N SER A 39 -1.45 -0.16 8.62
CA SER A 39 -0.62 1.01 8.32
C SER A 39 -1.06 1.69 7.02
N TYR A 40 -1.38 0.89 6.00
CA TYR A 40 -1.88 1.42 4.74
C TYR A 40 -3.20 2.17 4.93
N VAL A 41 -4.14 1.57 5.66
CA VAL A 41 -5.43 2.20 5.93
C VAL A 41 -5.25 3.54 6.66
N ALA A 42 -4.36 3.57 7.64
CA ALA A 42 -4.07 4.80 8.37
C ALA A 42 -3.46 5.86 7.47
N MET A 43 -2.54 5.47 6.61
CA MET A 43 -1.91 6.38 5.66
C MET A 43 -2.94 6.94 4.67
N ALA A 44 -3.81 6.09 4.14
CA ALA A 44 -4.85 6.50 3.21
C ALA A 44 -5.75 7.57 3.83
N ASN A 45 -6.13 7.38 5.08
CA ASN A 45 -6.96 8.33 5.79
C ASN A 45 -6.22 9.65 6.05
N THR A 46 -4.98 9.56 6.52
CA THR A 46 -4.19 10.74 6.89
C THR A 46 -3.72 11.54 5.68
N ALA A 47 -3.22 10.85 4.66
CA ALA A 47 -2.62 11.52 3.50
C ALA A 47 -3.62 11.89 2.42
N CYS A 48 -4.67 11.09 2.23
CA CYS A 48 -5.63 11.26 1.15
C CYS A 48 -7.06 11.53 1.63
N GLY A 49 -7.30 11.46 2.93
CA GLY A 49 -8.64 11.65 3.48
C GLY A 49 -9.61 10.56 3.08
N LYS A 50 -9.13 9.39 2.72
CA LYS A 50 -9.97 8.28 2.28
C LYS A 50 -10.06 7.21 3.34
N LYS A 51 -11.28 6.77 3.62
CA LYS A 51 -11.52 5.65 4.52
C LYS A 51 -11.66 4.38 3.70
N ILE A 52 -10.66 3.53 3.78
CA ILE A 52 -10.62 2.27 3.04
C ILE A 52 -10.71 1.14 4.04
N GLU A 53 -11.62 0.20 3.80
CA GLU A 53 -11.79 -0.93 4.70
C GLU A 53 -10.64 -1.92 4.53
N PRO A 54 -10.17 -2.54 5.64
CA PRO A 54 -9.12 -3.55 5.57
C PRO A 54 -9.47 -4.70 4.61
N LYS A 55 -10.73 -5.08 4.54
CA LYS A 55 -11.18 -6.12 3.62
C LYS A 55 -10.85 -5.76 2.17
N THR A 56 -11.13 -4.52 1.78
CA THR A 56 -10.85 -4.03 0.44
C THR A 56 -9.36 -4.07 0.15
N VAL A 57 -8.55 -3.68 1.13
CA VAL A 57 -7.09 -3.70 0.98
C VAL A 57 -6.58 -5.13 0.79
N ARG A 58 -7.15 -6.08 1.51
CA ARG A 58 -6.75 -7.49 1.39
C ARG A 58 -7.11 -8.11 0.05
N GLU A 59 -8.07 -7.55 -0.66
CA GLU A 59 -8.46 -8.02 -1.99
C GLU A 59 -7.50 -7.52 -3.07
N ALA A 60 -6.66 -6.54 -2.78
CA ALA A 60 -5.68 -6.03 -3.73
C ALA A 60 -4.62 -7.10 -4.00
N GLU A 61 -4.15 -7.15 -5.24
CA GLU A 61 -3.14 -8.12 -5.66
C GLU A 61 -1.78 -7.48 -5.90
N THR A 62 -1.75 -6.22 -6.32
CA THR A 62 -0.51 -5.51 -6.66
C THR A 62 -0.44 -4.18 -5.94
N ILE A 63 0.76 -3.59 -5.96
CA ILE A 63 0.95 -2.23 -5.46
C ILE A 63 0.07 -1.25 -6.24
N ARG A 64 -0.08 -1.47 -7.55
CA ARG A 64 -0.94 -0.62 -8.39
C ARG A 64 -2.38 -0.61 -7.89
N ASP A 65 -2.89 -1.78 -7.49
CA ASP A 65 -4.26 -1.88 -6.97
C ASP A 65 -4.43 -1.00 -5.74
N LEU A 66 -3.44 -1.01 -4.85
CA LEU A 66 -3.46 -0.15 -3.66
C LEU A 66 -3.41 1.33 -4.04
N TYR A 67 -2.62 1.66 -5.06
CA TYR A 67 -2.54 3.04 -5.53
C TYR A 67 -3.90 3.50 -6.08
N GLU A 68 -4.55 2.66 -6.86
CA GLU A 68 -5.84 3.01 -7.48
C GLU A 68 -6.94 3.23 -6.45
N LEU A 69 -6.88 2.55 -5.31
CA LEU A 69 -7.84 2.77 -4.23
C LEU A 69 -7.79 4.19 -3.69
N LEU A 70 -6.68 4.89 -3.87
CA LEU A 70 -6.48 6.25 -3.37
C LEU A 70 -6.91 7.33 -4.38
N GLN A 71 -7.32 6.97 -5.58
CA GLN A 71 -7.70 7.92 -6.64
C GLN A 71 -9.16 8.35 -6.56
#